data_fe1ca8a24be31a7d6255fa6929db4450
#
_entry.id   fe1ca8a24be31a7d6255fa6929db4450
#
_cell.length_a   1.000
_cell.length_b   1.000
_cell.length_c   1.000
_cell.angle_alpha   90.00
_cell.angle_beta   90.00
_cell.angle_gamma   90.00
#
_symmetry.space_group_name_H-M   'P 1'
#
loop_
_entity.id
_entity.type
_entity.pdbx_description
1 polymer ?
#
loop_
_entity_poly.entity_id
_entity_poly.type
_entity_poly.pdbx_seq_one_letter_code
_entity_poly.pdbx_strand_id
1 'polypeptide(L)'
;MGYRLEWRLLGREHRLLDSGEIDNGFPDRQTAFQALGAFLFRFPVWSRDPVDGSWWAQRSSDADLKVQITLREQPPEPKTMPALWAA
;
A
#
# COMPACT_ATOMS: atom_id res chain seq x y z
N MET A 1 -9.91 4.79 -13.74
CA MET A 1 -8.75 4.12 -13.16
C MET A 1 -8.53 4.60 -11.74
N GLY A 2 -8.14 3.71 -10.87
CA GLY A 2 -7.91 4.04 -9.49
C GLY A 2 -6.58 3.51 -9.01
N TYR A 3 -6.22 3.89 -7.80
CA TYR A 3 -5.00 3.45 -7.14
C TYR A 3 -5.33 2.93 -5.76
N ARG A 4 -4.54 1.98 -5.28
CA ARG A 4 -4.68 1.38 -3.97
C ARG A 4 -3.37 1.48 -3.23
N LEU A 5 -3.45 1.76 -1.94
CA LEU A 5 -2.30 1.67 -1.04
C LEU A 5 -2.53 0.46 -0.14
N GLU A 6 -1.66 -0.52 -0.28
CA GLU A 6 -1.71 -1.72 0.55
C GLU A 6 -0.58 -1.67 1.57
N TRP A 7 -0.88 -2.04 2.80
CA TRP A 7 0.13 -2.09 3.85
C TRP A 7 0.27 -3.51 4.37
N ARG A 8 1.48 -3.82 4.80
CA ARG A 8 1.81 -5.10 5.44
C ARG A 8 2.63 -4.81 6.69
N LEU A 9 2.21 -5.40 7.79
CA LEU A 9 2.98 -5.33 9.03
C LEU A 9 3.90 -6.52 9.07
N LEU A 10 5.20 -6.25 9.07
CA LEU A 10 6.23 -7.27 9.07
C LEU A 10 6.96 -7.29 10.39
N GLY A 11 7.15 -8.49 10.94
CA GLY A 11 7.94 -8.71 12.13
C GLY A 11 9.36 -9.11 11.79
N ARG A 12 10.00 -9.81 12.72
CA ARG A 12 11.36 -10.32 12.50
C ARG A 12 11.41 -11.23 11.29
N GLU A 13 12.52 -11.15 10.56
CA GLU A 13 12.77 -11.98 9.37
C GLU A 13 11.69 -11.78 8.30
N HIS A 14 11.12 -10.56 8.25
CA HIS A 14 10.08 -10.21 7.28
C HIS A 14 8.81 -11.07 7.39
N ARG A 15 8.55 -11.59 8.57
CA ARG A 15 7.35 -12.39 8.81
C ARG A 15 6.11 -11.50 8.74
N LEU A 16 5.17 -11.86 7.88
CA LEU A 16 3.92 -11.12 7.75
C LEU A 16 3.03 -11.37 8.97
N LEU A 17 2.70 -10.29 9.68
CA LEU A 17 1.86 -10.34 10.87
C LEU A 17 0.43 -9.89 10.58
N ASP A 18 0.27 -8.90 9.70
CA ASP A 18 -1.03 -8.34 9.36
C ASP A 18 -0.93 -7.60 8.04
N SER A 19 -2.07 -7.31 7.43
CA SER A 19 -2.11 -6.57 6.18
C SER A 19 -3.48 -5.91 6.02
N GLY A 20 -3.53 -4.92 5.13
CA GLY A 20 -4.77 -4.22 4.86
C GLY A 20 -4.57 -3.16 3.79
N GLU A 21 -5.52 -2.26 3.68
CA GLU A 21 -5.47 -1.15 2.74
C GLU A 21 -5.62 0.17 3.48
N ILE A 22 -5.00 1.21 2.94
CA ILE A 22 -5.20 2.57 3.41
C ILE A 22 -6.38 3.14 2.63
N ASP A 23 -7.46 3.44 3.34
CA ASP A 23 -8.73 3.85 2.77
C ASP A 23 -9.28 2.82 1.78
N ASN A 24 -10.24 3.22 0.94
CA ASN A 24 -10.93 2.31 0.02
C ASN A 24 -10.48 2.48 -1.43
N GLY A 25 -9.35 3.15 -1.62
CA GLY A 25 -8.84 3.43 -2.95
C GLY A 25 -8.82 4.93 -3.22
N PHE A 26 -8.17 5.30 -4.30
CA PHE A 26 -7.96 6.70 -4.65
C PHE A 26 -8.25 6.91 -6.13
N PRO A 27 -8.87 8.04 -6.49
CA PRO A 27 -9.24 8.28 -7.89
C PRO A 27 -8.05 8.55 -8.79
N ASP A 28 -6.96 9.10 -8.24
CA ASP A 28 -5.78 9.43 -9.02
C ASP A 28 -4.52 9.19 -8.20
N ARG A 29 -3.38 9.23 -8.89
CA ARG A 29 -2.08 8.96 -8.29
C ARG A 29 -1.70 10.03 -7.28
N GLN A 30 -2.02 11.29 -7.56
CA GLN A 30 -1.67 12.40 -6.68
C GLN A 30 -2.36 12.25 -5.32
N THR A 31 -3.64 11.92 -5.31
CA THR A 31 -4.39 11.70 -4.08
C THR A 31 -3.82 10.53 -3.30
N ALA A 32 -3.45 9.45 -4.00
CA ALA A 32 -2.81 8.30 -3.37
C ALA A 32 -1.48 8.68 -2.72
N PHE A 33 -0.65 9.47 -3.40
CA PHE A 33 0.63 9.92 -2.85
C PHE A 33 0.44 10.84 -1.65
N GLN A 34 -0.58 11.68 -1.65
CA GLN A 34 -0.89 12.52 -0.51
C GLN A 34 -1.24 11.68 0.72
N ALA A 35 -2.06 10.65 0.52
CA ALA A 35 -2.44 9.75 1.60
C ALA A 35 -1.22 8.94 2.09
N LEU A 36 -0.36 8.50 1.18
CA LEU A 36 0.88 7.82 1.52
C LEU A 36 1.78 8.70 2.36
N GLY A 37 1.98 9.96 1.95
CA GLY A 37 2.79 10.90 2.70
C GLY A 37 2.25 11.14 4.10
N ALA A 38 0.94 11.33 4.23
CA ALA A 38 0.31 11.51 5.53
C ALA A 38 0.49 10.29 6.43
N PHE A 39 0.45 9.10 5.86
CA PHE A 39 0.68 7.87 6.60
C PHE A 39 2.13 7.76 7.06
N LEU A 40 3.08 7.98 6.16
CA LEU A 40 4.51 7.88 6.49
C LEU A 40 4.93 8.94 7.51
N PHE A 41 4.32 10.10 7.47
CA PHE A 41 4.64 11.19 8.37
C PHE A 41 4.40 10.85 9.85
N ARG A 42 3.60 9.83 10.11
CA ARG A 42 3.35 9.36 11.48
C ARG A 42 4.53 8.59 12.06
N PHE A 43 5.50 8.24 11.24
CA PHE A 43 6.64 7.44 11.66
C PHE A 43 7.91 8.27 11.60
N PRO A 44 8.76 8.17 12.63
CA PRO A 44 10.03 8.91 12.63
C PRO A 44 11.07 8.33 11.65
N VAL A 45 10.91 7.06 11.29
CA VAL A 45 11.83 6.41 10.35
C VAL A 45 11.02 5.82 9.20
N TRP A 46 11.31 6.27 8.00
CA TRP A 46 10.69 5.71 6.80
C TRP A 46 11.62 5.91 5.61
N SER A 47 11.45 5.09 4.59
CA SER A 47 12.25 5.18 3.39
C SER A 47 11.55 4.47 2.24
N ARG A 48 12.09 4.61 1.05
CA ARG A 48 11.63 3.92 -0.14
C ARG A 48 12.60 2.81 -0.49
N ASP A 49 12.06 1.64 -0.82
CA ASP A 49 12.86 0.53 -1.31
C ASP A 49 13.11 0.75 -2.80
N PRO A 50 14.36 0.93 -3.23
CA PRO A 50 14.65 1.18 -4.64
C PRO A 50 14.46 -0.05 -5.54
N VAL A 51 14.39 -1.23 -4.96
CA VAL A 51 14.27 -2.47 -5.74
C VAL A 51 12.84 -2.67 -6.22
N ASP A 52 11.86 -2.60 -5.34
CA ASP A 52 10.47 -2.84 -5.70
C ASP A 52 9.61 -1.59 -5.70
N GLY A 53 10.17 -0.45 -5.30
CA GLY A 53 9.45 0.83 -5.26
C GLY A 53 8.46 0.97 -4.13
N SER A 54 8.41 0.02 -3.22
CA SER A 54 7.56 0.14 -2.04
C SER A 54 8.18 1.10 -1.01
N TRP A 55 7.39 1.47 -0.01
CA TRP A 55 7.85 2.28 1.11
C TRP A 55 7.78 1.45 2.37
N TRP A 56 8.62 1.79 3.34
CA TRP A 56 8.55 1.16 4.63
C TRP A 56 8.70 2.21 5.73
N ALA A 57 8.12 1.91 6.89
CA ALA A 57 8.12 2.81 8.03
C ALA A 57 8.31 2.04 9.32
N GLN A 58 9.02 2.64 10.27
CA GLN A 58 9.29 2.05 11.58
C GLN A 58 9.22 3.14 12.65
N ARG A 59 8.96 2.74 13.88
CA ARG A 59 8.98 3.66 15.02
C ARG A 59 10.40 4.05 15.41
N SER A 60 11.35 3.17 15.14
CA SER A 60 12.77 3.42 15.35
C SER A 60 13.58 2.54 14.42
N SER A 61 14.85 2.87 14.21
CA SER A 61 15.69 2.12 13.28
C SER A 61 15.99 0.69 13.75
N ASP A 62 15.84 0.43 15.04
CA ASP A 62 16.06 -0.89 15.62
C ASP A 62 14.76 -1.62 15.99
N ALA A 63 13.62 -1.09 15.54
CA ALA A 63 12.33 -1.73 15.80
C ALA A 63 12.23 -3.07 15.08
N ASP A 64 11.65 -4.06 15.74
CA ASP A 64 11.39 -5.36 15.12
C ASP A 64 10.26 -5.29 14.10
N LEU A 65 9.34 -4.34 14.27
CA LEU A 65 8.18 -4.20 13.42
C LEU A 65 8.43 -3.17 12.33
N LYS A 66 8.02 -3.51 11.13
CA LYS A 66 8.12 -2.64 9.96
C LYS A 66 6.81 -2.69 9.20
N VAL A 67 6.33 -1.54 8.76
CA VAL A 67 5.17 -1.45 7.87
C VAL A 67 5.67 -1.22 6.46
N GLN A 68 5.29 -2.09 5.56
CA GLN A 68 5.57 -1.94 4.14
C GLN A 68 4.32 -1.45 3.42
N ILE A 69 4.46 -0.42 2.60
CA ILE A 69 3.33 0.15 1.86
C ILE A 69 3.63 0.04 0.37
N THR A 70 2.68 -0.47 -0.39
CA THR A 70 2.80 -0.62 -1.84
C THR A 70 1.68 0.14 -2.51
N LEU A 71 2.04 0.95 -3.51
CA LEU A 71 1.07 1.62 -4.38
C LEU A 71 0.79 0.72 -5.58
N ARG A 72 -0.47 0.38 -5.76
CA ARG A 72 -0.89 -0.43 -6.90
C ARG A 72 -1.87 0.34 -7.76
N GLU A 73 -1.67 0.28 -9.05
CA GLU A 73 -2.63 0.80 -10.00
C GLU A 73 -3.76 -0.21 -10.14
N GLN A 74 -4.98 0.26 -9.93
CA GLN A 74 -6.15 -0.58 -10.05
C GLN A 74 -6.74 -0.40 -11.44
N PRO A 75 -6.76 -1.45 -12.27
CA PRO A 75 -7.34 -1.33 -13.60
C PRO A 75 -8.85 -1.09 -13.51
N PRO A 76 -9.45 -0.47 -14.54
CA PRO A 76 -10.89 -0.29 -14.56
C PRO A 76 -11.59 -1.64 -14.52
N GLU A 77 -12.64 -1.73 -13.72
CA GLU A 77 -13.37 -2.96 -13.56
C GLU A 77 -14.07 -3.32 -14.86
N PRO A 78 -13.91 -4.54 -15.37
CA PRO A 78 -14.54 -4.95 -16.62
C PRO A 78 -16.04 -5.15 -16.40
N LYS A 79 -16.81 -4.15 -16.75
CA LYS A 79 -18.25 -4.16 -16.53
C LYS A 79 -19.00 -5.16 -17.38
N THR A 80 -18.37 -5.62 -18.45
CA THR A 80 -18.99 -6.56 -19.37
C THR A 80 -18.90 -8.00 -18.91
N MET A 81 -18.07 -8.28 -17.93
CA MET A 81 -17.84 -9.64 -17.46
C MET A 81 -19.12 -10.35 -17.03
N PRO A 82 -19.97 -9.74 -16.20
CA PRO A 82 -21.17 -10.42 -15.76
C PRO A 82 -22.11 -10.80 -16.90
N ALA A 83 -22.18 -9.95 -17.92
CA ALA A 83 -23.03 -10.24 -19.07
C ALA A 83 -22.54 -11.46 -19.84
N LEU A 84 -21.25 -11.67 -19.87
CA LEU A 84 -20.68 -12.82 -20.55
C LEU A 84 -21.01 -14.11 -19.82
N TRP A 85 -21.06 -14.06 -18.54
CA TRP A 85 -21.42 -15.23 -17.75
C TRP A 85 -22.88 -15.61 -17.89
N ALA A 86 -23.71 -14.63 -18.10
CA ALA A 86 -25.14 -14.88 -18.25
C ALA A 86 -25.47 -15.58 -19.55
N ALA A 87 -24.61 -15.46 -20.51
CA ALA A 87 -24.78 -16.18 -21.75
C ALA A 87 -24.38 -17.62 -21.59
#